data_7596febea9392d95b8fe11f53c38f12b
#
_entry.id   7596febea9392d95b8fe11f53c38f12b
#
_cell.length_a   1.000
_cell.length_b   1.000
_cell.length_c   1.000
_cell.angle_alpha   90.00
_cell.angle_beta   90.00
_cell.angle_gamma   90.00
#
_symmetry.space_group_name_H-M   'P 1'
#
loop_
_entity.id
_entity.type
_entity.pdbx_description
1 polymer ?
#
loop_
_entity_poly.entity_id
_entity_poly.type
_entity_poly.pdbx_seq_one_letter_code
_entity_poly.pdbx_strand_id
1 'polypeptide(L)'
;LKYYRVFWEKGIEVDIISMDRELLDYQLVVAPTLYLHKKEYIHKVEAYVEAGGIYVTTYWSGVVNETDLCFIGERPHERLLGLSVDEIDVGNEYFPNTFSYKDGVYKAGVLREVVTLQTAKPLGTYLQDYNVNTPAITENAYGKGKAYYVAVQPDLEFLKEFLGDVIEEANVEANLTETLPYGVTVSKRSGKEQKDDVYFLQNFNRHPVKMVLNECYTNLITDEILTGSIIMQTYQCIVMQKK
;
A
#
# COMPACT_ATOMS: atom_id res chain seq x y z
N LEU A 1 7.55 3.19 -6.13
CA LEU A 1 8.48 2.84 -5.02
C LEU A 1 7.96 3.24 -3.64
N LYS A 2 7.33 4.43 -3.43
CA LYS A 2 6.85 4.87 -2.10
C LYS A 2 5.85 3.88 -1.48
N TYR A 3 4.86 3.39 -2.25
CA TYR A 3 3.86 2.43 -1.78
C TYR A 3 4.51 1.11 -1.33
N TYR A 4 5.34 0.51 -2.16
CA TYR A 4 6.09 -0.71 -1.82
C TYR A 4 6.92 -0.54 -0.54
N ARG A 5 7.54 0.62 -0.36
CA ARG A 5 8.38 0.92 0.80
C ARG A 5 7.63 0.81 2.13
N VAL A 6 6.34 1.18 2.19
CA VAL A 6 5.55 1.07 3.43
C VAL A 6 5.42 -0.38 3.88
N PHE A 7 5.12 -1.30 2.96
CA PHE A 7 5.04 -2.73 3.26
C PHE A 7 6.41 -3.30 3.63
N TRP A 8 7.43 -2.92 2.89
CA TRP A 8 8.80 -3.34 3.13
C TRP A 8 9.32 -2.92 4.51
N GLU A 9 9.07 -1.67 4.94
CA GLU A 9 9.43 -1.17 6.28
C GLU A 9 8.66 -1.87 7.40
N LYS A 10 7.47 -2.41 7.10
CA LYS A 10 6.64 -3.18 8.05
C LYS A 10 6.95 -4.69 8.05
N GLY A 11 7.84 -5.17 7.18
CA GLY A 11 8.14 -6.61 7.05
C GLY A 11 6.98 -7.43 6.49
N ILE A 12 6.15 -6.83 5.65
CA ILE A 12 5.04 -7.48 4.95
C ILE A 12 5.53 -7.91 3.57
N GLU A 13 5.24 -9.16 3.20
CA GLU A 13 5.53 -9.67 1.87
C GLU A 13 4.60 -9.06 0.83
N VAL A 14 5.17 -8.73 -0.33
CA VAL A 14 4.45 -8.10 -1.45
C VAL A 14 4.81 -8.78 -2.74
N ASP A 15 3.81 -9.25 -3.45
CA ASP A 15 3.93 -9.68 -4.83
C ASP A 15 3.72 -8.49 -5.77
N ILE A 16 4.58 -8.36 -6.78
CA ILE A 16 4.36 -7.44 -7.90
C ILE A 16 3.81 -8.25 -9.06
N ILE A 17 2.54 -8.05 -9.35
CA ILE A 17 1.80 -8.86 -10.30
C ILE A 17 1.31 -8.05 -11.50
N SER A 18 1.06 -8.72 -12.62
CA SER A 18 0.40 -8.12 -13.78
C SER A 18 -1.13 -8.13 -13.60
N MET A 19 -1.82 -7.29 -14.38
CA MET A 19 -3.30 -7.26 -14.42
C MET A 19 -3.93 -8.60 -14.84
N ASP A 20 -3.15 -9.52 -15.39
CA ASP A 20 -3.65 -10.82 -15.84
C ASP A 20 -3.76 -11.86 -14.71
N ARG A 21 -3.09 -11.59 -13.57
CA ARG A 21 -3.13 -12.49 -12.39
C ARG A 21 -4.49 -12.44 -11.70
N GLU A 22 -4.82 -13.55 -11.04
CA GLU A 22 -5.97 -13.62 -10.13
C GLU A 22 -5.71 -12.81 -8.86
N LEU A 23 -6.75 -12.15 -8.33
CA LEU A 23 -6.67 -11.26 -7.18
C LEU A 23 -7.24 -11.88 -5.90
N LEU A 24 -8.05 -12.92 -6.00
CA LEU A 24 -8.78 -13.52 -4.88
C LEU A 24 -7.89 -14.10 -3.77
N ASP A 25 -6.64 -14.41 -4.08
CA ASP A 25 -5.67 -14.93 -3.12
C ASP A 25 -5.03 -13.83 -2.24
N TYR A 26 -5.28 -12.55 -2.58
CA TYR A 26 -4.72 -11.41 -1.87
C TYR A 26 -5.74 -10.76 -0.93
N GLN A 27 -5.31 -10.41 0.28
CA GLN A 27 -6.14 -9.68 1.25
C GLN A 27 -6.24 -8.20 0.87
N LEU A 28 -5.17 -7.64 0.29
CA LEU A 28 -5.04 -6.24 -0.11
C LEU A 28 -4.37 -6.14 -1.48
N VAL A 29 -4.98 -5.39 -2.38
CA VAL A 29 -4.43 -5.07 -3.70
C VAL A 29 -4.24 -3.57 -3.81
N VAL A 30 -3.00 -3.15 -4.12
CA VAL A 30 -2.64 -1.73 -4.27
C VAL A 30 -2.13 -1.49 -5.69
N ALA A 31 -2.85 -0.67 -6.46
CA ALA A 31 -2.58 -0.38 -7.86
C ALA A 31 -2.31 1.14 -8.06
N PRO A 32 -1.14 1.65 -7.65
CA PRO A 32 -0.85 3.07 -7.71
C PRO A 32 -0.57 3.51 -9.15
N THR A 33 -1.21 4.59 -9.58
CA THR A 33 -1.01 5.21 -10.90
C THR A 33 -1.10 4.18 -12.03
N LEU A 34 -2.16 3.36 -11.99
CA LEU A 34 -2.42 2.35 -13.00
C LEU A 34 -3.01 3.02 -14.25
N TYR A 35 -2.17 3.78 -14.97
CA TYR A 35 -2.52 4.65 -16.08
C TYR A 35 -3.25 3.91 -17.19
N LEU A 36 -2.65 2.84 -17.69
CA LEU A 36 -3.23 1.97 -18.70
C LEU A 36 -4.11 0.91 -18.04
N HIS A 37 -5.31 0.73 -18.56
CA HIS A 37 -6.27 -0.22 -18.04
C HIS A 37 -6.75 -1.20 -19.10
N LYS A 38 -6.57 -2.50 -18.85
CA LYS A 38 -7.16 -3.54 -19.70
C LYS A 38 -8.64 -3.70 -19.39
N LYS A 39 -9.45 -3.89 -20.41
CA LYS A 39 -10.92 -3.99 -20.28
C LYS A 39 -11.35 -5.08 -19.28
N GLU A 40 -10.71 -6.22 -19.29
CA GLU A 40 -11.07 -7.36 -18.43
C GLU A 40 -10.63 -7.15 -16.97
N TYR A 41 -9.64 -6.30 -16.73
CA TYR A 41 -9.09 -6.11 -15.39
C TYR A 41 -10.10 -5.49 -14.43
N ILE A 42 -10.94 -4.56 -14.89
CA ILE A 42 -11.95 -3.95 -14.01
C ILE A 42 -12.92 -5.00 -13.46
N HIS A 43 -13.35 -5.94 -14.28
CA HIS A 43 -14.25 -7.00 -13.82
C HIS A 43 -13.61 -7.91 -12.77
N LYS A 44 -12.30 -8.16 -12.88
CA LYS A 44 -11.55 -8.89 -11.85
C LYS A 44 -11.48 -8.10 -10.54
N VAL A 45 -11.22 -6.81 -10.61
CA VAL A 45 -11.18 -5.94 -9.42
C VAL A 45 -12.56 -5.83 -8.78
N GLU A 46 -13.62 -5.63 -9.57
CA GLU A 46 -15.01 -5.61 -9.06
C GLU A 46 -15.35 -6.91 -8.35
N ALA A 47 -15.08 -8.06 -8.97
CA ALA A 47 -15.34 -9.37 -8.37
C ALA A 47 -14.52 -9.60 -7.09
N TYR A 48 -13.26 -9.16 -7.07
CA TYR A 48 -12.37 -9.22 -5.91
C TYR A 48 -12.93 -8.41 -4.73
N VAL A 49 -13.33 -7.16 -4.98
CA VAL A 49 -13.87 -6.29 -3.92
C VAL A 49 -15.26 -6.77 -3.49
N GLU A 50 -16.12 -7.21 -4.44
CA GLU A 50 -17.44 -7.77 -4.12
C GLU A 50 -17.35 -9.00 -3.21
N ALA A 51 -16.30 -9.81 -3.37
CA ALA A 51 -16.03 -10.97 -2.52
C ALA A 51 -15.50 -10.61 -1.11
N GLY A 52 -15.06 -9.39 -0.88
CA GLY A 52 -14.56 -8.91 0.42
C GLY A 52 -13.12 -8.39 0.40
N GLY A 53 -12.49 -8.34 -0.77
CA GLY A 53 -11.14 -7.79 -0.93
C GLY A 53 -11.09 -6.28 -0.71
N ILE A 54 -9.91 -5.77 -0.35
CA ILE A 54 -9.64 -4.34 -0.22
C ILE A 54 -8.75 -3.88 -1.39
N TYR A 55 -9.22 -2.89 -2.13
CA TYR A 55 -8.54 -2.35 -3.29
C TYR A 55 -8.17 -0.88 -3.10
N VAL A 56 -6.92 -0.54 -3.32
CA VAL A 56 -6.43 0.85 -3.29
C VAL A 56 -5.93 1.24 -4.67
N THR A 57 -6.46 2.30 -5.23
CA THR A 57 -5.91 2.91 -6.46
C THR A 57 -5.76 4.41 -6.29
N THR A 58 -5.14 5.07 -7.27
CA THR A 58 -4.72 6.45 -7.07
C THR A 58 -4.98 7.30 -8.31
N TYR A 59 -4.74 8.60 -8.16
CA TYR A 59 -4.71 9.55 -9.27
C TYR A 59 -4.05 8.95 -10.52
N TRP A 60 -4.50 9.37 -11.68
CA TRP A 60 -4.02 8.91 -13.00
C TRP A 60 -4.21 7.42 -13.25
N SER A 61 -5.14 6.76 -12.58
CA SER A 61 -5.52 5.39 -12.88
C SER A 61 -6.67 5.34 -13.88
N GLY A 62 -6.62 4.39 -14.82
CA GLY A 62 -7.67 4.17 -15.80
C GLY A 62 -7.84 5.33 -16.81
N VAL A 63 -6.76 6.00 -17.16
CA VAL A 63 -6.82 7.13 -18.12
C VAL A 63 -6.94 6.62 -19.55
N VAL A 64 -6.20 5.56 -19.90
CA VAL A 64 -6.19 4.98 -21.24
C VAL A 64 -6.44 3.48 -21.22
N ASN A 65 -6.92 2.97 -22.34
CA ASN A 65 -7.09 1.54 -22.56
C ASN A 65 -5.77 0.87 -23.04
N GLU A 66 -5.82 -0.42 -23.35
CA GLU A 66 -4.69 -1.21 -23.81
C GLU A 66 -4.08 -0.76 -25.16
N THR A 67 -4.73 0.14 -25.88
CA THR A 67 -4.24 0.74 -27.14
C THR A 67 -3.80 2.19 -26.98
N ASP A 68 -3.64 2.63 -25.73
CA ASP A 68 -3.27 4.01 -25.36
C ASP A 68 -4.30 5.07 -25.80
N LEU A 69 -5.57 4.68 -25.93
CA LEU A 69 -6.67 5.60 -26.21
C LEU A 69 -7.39 5.96 -24.91
N CYS A 70 -7.65 7.25 -24.70
CA CYS A 70 -8.42 7.72 -23.56
C CYS A 70 -9.84 7.14 -23.58
N PHE A 71 -10.34 6.79 -22.39
CA PHE A 71 -11.75 6.45 -22.24
C PHE A 71 -12.63 7.68 -22.51
N ILE A 72 -13.73 7.47 -23.22
CA ILE A 72 -14.72 8.50 -23.49
C ILE A 72 -15.87 8.31 -22.50
N GLY A 73 -16.14 9.31 -21.68
CA GLY A 73 -17.11 9.25 -20.60
C GLY A 73 -16.50 8.71 -19.31
N GLU A 74 -17.16 7.78 -18.66
CA GLU A 74 -16.74 7.21 -17.38
C GLU A 74 -15.43 6.41 -17.49
N ARG A 75 -14.53 6.60 -16.54
CA ARG A 75 -13.33 5.77 -16.39
C ARG A 75 -13.68 4.40 -15.80
N PRO A 76 -12.92 3.36 -16.10
CA PRO A 76 -13.27 1.99 -15.70
C PRO A 76 -13.50 1.78 -14.21
N HIS A 77 -12.84 2.55 -13.35
CA HIS A 77 -12.92 2.39 -11.89
C HIS A 77 -14.01 3.22 -11.22
N GLU A 78 -14.62 4.19 -11.90
CA GLU A 78 -15.49 5.18 -11.25
C GLU A 78 -16.68 4.54 -10.53
N ARG A 79 -17.30 3.53 -11.11
CA ARG A 79 -18.38 2.78 -10.47
C ARG A 79 -17.92 2.07 -9.19
N LEU A 80 -16.78 1.38 -9.23
CA LEU A 80 -16.20 0.69 -8.08
C LEU A 80 -15.81 1.69 -6.98
N LEU A 81 -15.22 2.82 -7.38
CA LEU A 81 -14.76 3.85 -6.48
C LEU A 81 -15.90 4.74 -5.95
N GLY A 82 -17.08 4.69 -6.55
CA GLY A 82 -18.25 5.48 -6.17
C GLY A 82 -18.07 6.98 -6.35
N LEU A 83 -17.31 7.37 -7.37
CA LEU A 83 -17.00 8.76 -7.70
C LEU A 83 -16.81 8.92 -9.21
N SER A 84 -16.76 10.15 -9.70
CA SER A 84 -16.26 10.51 -11.04
C SER A 84 -15.01 11.39 -10.92
N VAL A 85 -14.12 11.26 -11.90
CA VAL A 85 -12.94 12.13 -12.00
C VAL A 85 -13.23 13.23 -13.01
N ASP A 86 -13.41 14.43 -12.53
CA ASP A 86 -13.86 15.57 -13.34
C ASP A 86 -12.69 16.29 -14.01
N GLU A 87 -11.55 16.39 -13.32
CA GLU A 87 -10.40 17.17 -13.81
C GLU A 87 -9.08 16.55 -13.33
N ILE A 88 -8.07 16.59 -14.20
CA ILE A 88 -6.67 16.34 -13.85
C ILE A 88 -6.02 17.71 -13.61
N ASP A 89 -5.62 17.96 -12.35
CA ASP A 89 -4.94 19.18 -11.96
C ASP A 89 -3.44 18.95 -11.83
N VAL A 90 -2.66 19.71 -12.58
CA VAL A 90 -1.20 19.70 -12.48
C VAL A 90 -0.76 20.91 -11.67
N GLY A 91 -0.44 20.64 -10.40
CA GLY A 91 0.05 21.66 -9.48
C GLY A 91 1.42 22.20 -9.85
N ASN A 92 1.87 23.20 -9.12
CA ASN A 92 3.16 23.83 -9.29
C ASN A 92 3.96 23.72 -7.98
N GLU A 93 5.25 23.39 -8.06
CA GLU A 93 6.13 23.30 -6.89
C GLU A 93 6.27 24.61 -6.12
N TYR A 94 6.05 25.76 -6.78
CA TYR A 94 6.07 27.09 -6.15
C TYR A 94 4.80 27.39 -5.36
N PHE A 95 3.70 26.69 -5.66
CA PHE A 95 2.41 26.83 -4.96
C PHE A 95 1.94 25.45 -4.48
N PRO A 96 2.60 24.91 -3.44
CA PRO A 96 2.26 23.59 -2.90
C PRO A 96 0.86 23.63 -2.33
N ASN A 97 0.06 22.59 -2.60
CA ASN A 97 -1.20 22.36 -1.92
C ASN A 97 -1.00 21.35 -0.78
N THR A 98 -1.96 21.32 0.12
CA THR A 98 -2.04 20.38 1.23
C THR A 98 -3.41 19.74 1.28
N PHE A 99 -3.49 18.58 1.93
CA PHE A 99 -4.75 17.89 2.17
C PHE A 99 -4.79 17.34 3.59
N SER A 100 -5.99 17.15 4.11
CA SER A 100 -6.23 16.56 5.42
C SER A 100 -6.41 15.03 5.30
N TYR A 101 -6.04 14.31 6.34
CA TYR A 101 -6.43 12.93 6.59
C TYR A 101 -6.43 12.71 8.10
N LYS A 102 -7.55 12.26 8.68
CA LYS A 102 -7.74 12.25 10.14
C LYS A 102 -7.40 13.62 10.77
N ASP A 103 -6.54 13.64 11.76
CA ASP A 103 -6.06 14.86 12.42
C ASP A 103 -4.81 15.43 11.76
N GLY A 104 -4.29 14.79 10.70
CA GLY A 104 -3.06 15.18 10.00
C GLY A 104 -3.28 16.10 8.81
N VAL A 105 -2.22 16.84 8.48
CA VAL A 105 -2.12 17.68 7.27
C VAL A 105 -0.88 17.25 6.49
N TYR A 106 -1.07 16.90 5.22
CA TYR A 106 -0.03 16.32 4.36
C TYR A 106 0.18 17.14 3.10
N LYS A 107 1.37 16.99 2.51
CA LYS A 107 1.72 17.69 1.28
C LYS A 107 1.09 17.00 0.07
N ALA A 108 0.38 17.78 -0.74
CA ALA A 108 -0.05 17.39 -2.06
C ALA A 108 1.08 17.61 -3.06
N GLY A 109 1.43 16.58 -3.81
CA GLY A 109 2.39 16.68 -4.90
C GLY A 109 1.83 17.40 -6.12
N VAL A 110 2.58 17.38 -7.22
CA VAL A 110 2.23 18.09 -8.46
C VAL A 110 1.01 17.51 -9.15
N LEU A 111 0.78 16.19 -9.03
CA LEU A 111 -0.33 15.52 -9.70
C LEU A 111 -1.51 15.36 -8.74
N ARG A 112 -2.65 15.91 -9.13
CA ARG A 112 -3.89 15.93 -8.37
C ARG A 112 -5.06 15.69 -9.30
N GLU A 113 -6.19 15.28 -8.75
CA GLU A 113 -7.45 15.19 -9.49
C GLU A 113 -8.57 15.77 -8.63
N VAL A 114 -9.50 16.42 -9.31
CA VAL A 114 -10.76 16.86 -8.74
C VAL A 114 -11.80 15.78 -8.99
N VAL A 115 -12.46 15.36 -7.94
CA VAL A 115 -13.44 14.27 -8.01
C VAL A 115 -14.78 14.69 -7.44
N THR A 116 -15.86 14.19 -8.05
CA THR A 116 -17.23 14.30 -7.55
C THR A 116 -17.68 12.99 -6.96
N LEU A 117 -18.15 13.03 -5.72
CA LEU A 117 -18.63 11.84 -5.00
C LEU A 117 -20.02 11.42 -5.51
N GLN A 118 -20.20 10.10 -5.64
CA GLN A 118 -21.50 9.47 -5.90
C GLN A 118 -21.92 8.65 -4.68
N THR A 119 -21.27 7.50 -4.43
CA THR A 119 -21.51 6.64 -3.27
C THR A 119 -20.34 6.64 -2.31
N ALA A 120 -19.17 7.13 -2.73
CA ALA A 120 -17.98 7.22 -1.91
C ALA A 120 -18.13 8.23 -0.76
N LYS A 121 -17.35 8.00 0.29
CA LYS A 121 -17.22 8.90 1.43
C LYS A 121 -15.84 9.55 1.42
N PRO A 122 -15.74 10.86 1.71
CA PRO A 122 -14.45 11.52 1.84
C PRO A 122 -13.79 11.13 3.16
N LEU A 123 -12.52 10.76 3.11
CA LEU A 123 -11.65 10.55 4.27
C LEU A 123 -10.68 11.72 4.49
N GLY A 124 -10.45 12.53 3.44
CA GLY A 124 -9.61 13.70 3.46
C GLY A 124 -9.95 14.64 2.32
N THR A 125 -9.66 15.92 2.50
CA THR A 125 -9.99 16.97 1.54
C THR A 125 -8.79 17.88 1.30
N TYR A 126 -8.76 18.52 0.13
CA TYR A 126 -7.79 19.58 -0.14
C TYR A 126 -8.05 20.79 0.76
N LEU A 127 -6.98 21.47 1.18
CA LEU A 127 -7.05 22.55 2.14
C LEU A 127 -6.77 23.93 1.54
N GLN A 128 -6.30 23.98 0.30
CA GLN A 128 -5.88 25.23 -0.36
C GLN A 128 -6.28 25.22 -1.84
N ASP A 129 -6.14 26.40 -2.47
CA ASP A 129 -6.37 26.59 -3.90
C ASP A 129 -7.87 26.49 -4.29
N TYR A 130 -8.15 26.48 -5.60
CA TYR A 130 -9.52 26.44 -6.14
C TYR A 130 -10.28 25.15 -5.81
N ASN A 131 -9.56 24.08 -5.55
CA ASN A 131 -10.10 22.76 -5.16
C ASN A 131 -10.23 22.56 -3.65
N VAL A 132 -10.15 23.63 -2.84
CA VAL A 132 -10.35 23.58 -1.39
C VAL A 132 -11.68 22.92 -1.03
N ASN A 133 -11.65 22.04 0.00
CA ASN A 133 -12.78 21.23 0.46
C ASN A 133 -13.28 20.15 -0.53
N THR A 134 -12.67 19.99 -1.70
CA THR A 134 -12.97 18.83 -2.56
C THR A 134 -12.24 17.59 -2.04
N PRO A 135 -12.76 16.37 -2.27
CA PRO A 135 -12.16 15.15 -1.76
C PRO A 135 -10.78 14.90 -2.35
N ALA A 136 -9.81 14.59 -1.48
CA ALA A 136 -8.46 14.16 -1.86
C ALA A 136 -8.26 12.64 -1.62
N ILE A 137 -8.94 12.11 -0.59
CA ILE A 137 -8.91 10.69 -0.22
C ILE A 137 -10.35 10.24 -0.01
N THR A 138 -10.72 9.10 -0.59
CA THR A 138 -12.08 8.55 -0.45
C THR A 138 -12.08 7.06 -0.18
N GLU A 139 -13.18 6.58 0.39
CA GLU A 139 -13.51 5.16 0.49
C GLU A 139 -14.89 4.90 -0.11
N ASN A 140 -15.08 3.73 -0.70
CA ASN A 140 -16.38 3.25 -1.15
C ASN A 140 -16.58 1.80 -0.75
N ALA A 141 -17.71 1.50 -0.12
CA ALA A 141 -18.13 0.13 0.12
C ALA A 141 -18.69 -0.47 -1.18
N TYR A 142 -18.19 -1.64 -1.57
CA TYR A 142 -18.64 -2.34 -2.77
C TYR A 142 -18.76 -3.83 -2.48
N GLY A 143 -19.97 -4.37 -2.55
CA GLY A 143 -20.24 -5.74 -2.13
C GLY A 143 -19.88 -5.96 -0.66
N LYS A 144 -18.98 -6.91 -0.39
CA LYS A 144 -18.48 -7.21 0.96
C LYS A 144 -17.14 -6.51 1.28
N GLY A 145 -16.52 -5.91 0.28
CA GLY A 145 -15.21 -5.28 0.40
C GLY A 145 -15.27 -3.77 0.30
N LYS A 146 -14.13 -3.18 0.05
CA LYS A 146 -13.95 -1.74 0.03
C LYS A 146 -12.92 -1.30 -1.02
N ALA A 147 -13.18 -0.17 -1.65
CA ALA A 147 -12.25 0.46 -2.57
C ALA A 147 -11.85 1.85 -2.06
N TYR A 148 -10.55 2.16 -2.13
CA TYR A 148 -9.98 3.43 -1.76
C TYR A 148 -9.44 4.15 -2.98
N TYR A 149 -9.62 5.46 -3.01
CA TYR A 149 -9.03 6.32 -4.02
C TYR A 149 -8.21 7.44 -3.40
N VAL A 150 -6.96 7.57 -3.85
CA VAL A 150 -6.05 8.64 -3.46
C VAL A 150 -5.91 9.59 -4.65
N ALA A 151 -6.72 10.64 -4.71
CA ALA A 151 -6.81 11.58 -5.83
C ALA A 151 -5.62 12.55 -5.92
N VAL A 152 -4.60 12.38 -5.10
CA VAL A 152 -3.45 13.26 -4.97
C VAL A 152 -2.15 12.46 -4.99
N GLN A 153 -1.08 13.03 -5.54
CA GLN A 153 0.27 12.49 -5.39
C GLN A 153 0.75 12.73 -3.94
N PRO A 154 0.79 11.70 -3.09
CA PRO A 154 1.06 11.90 -1.67
C PRO A 154 2.55 11.92 -1.35
N ASP A 155 2.89 12.45 -0.18
CA ASP A 155 4.18 12.24 0.45
C ASP A 155 4.28 10.85 1.13
N LEU A 156 5.45 10.52 1.68
CA LEU A 156 5.66 9.22 2.32
C LEU A 156 5.01 9.14 3.69
N GLU A 157 4.91 10.25 4.40
CA GLU A 157 4.35 10.28 5.75
C GLU A 157 2.85 9.96 5.72
N PHE A 158 2.13 10.57 4.79
CA PHE A 158 0.73 10.18 4.53
C PHE A 158 0.60 8.69 4.19
N LEU A 159 1.44 8.20 3.28
CA LEU A 159 1.36 6.80 2.86
C LEU A 159 1.60 5.82 4.00
N LYS A 160 2.49 6.15 4.95
CA LYS A 160 2.73 5.31 6.12
C LYS A 160 1.51 5.22 7.03
N GLU A 161 0.81 6.33 7.23
CA GLU A 161 -0.41 6.35 8.03
C GLU A 161 -1.56 5.69 7.29
N PHE A 162 -1.89 6.17 6.10
CA PHE A 162 -3.02 5.66 5.31
C PHE A 162 -2.91 4.16 5.00
N LEU A 163 -1.77 3.71 4.46
CA LEU A 163 -1.58 2.28 4.20
C LEU A 163 -1.46 1.47 5.50
N GLY A 164 -1.00 2.10 6.60
CA GLY A 164 -1.04 1.47 7.91
C GLY A 164 -2.45 1.09 8.32
N ASP A 165 -3.39 2.02 8.19
CA ASP A 165 -4.82 1.80 8.49
C ASP A 165 -5.44 0.74 7.55
N VAL A 166 -5.13 0.84 6.25
CA VAL A 166 -5.65 -0.11 5.26
C VAL A 166 -5.10 -1.53 5.46
N ILE A 167 -3.83 -1.67 5.85
CA ILE A 167 -3.18 -2.95 6.19
C ILE A 167 -3.87 -3.58 7.40
N GLU A 168 -4.15 -2.78 8.44
CA GLU A 168 -4.86 -3.23 9.64
C GLU A 168 -6.28 -3.67 9.31
N GLU A 169 -7.02 -2.89 8.53
CA GLU A 169 -8.39 -3.24 8.08
C GLU A 169 -8.40 -4.51 7.23
N ALA A 170 -7.40 -4.69 6.36
CA ALA A 170 -7.27 -5.88 5.53
C ALA A 170 -6.81 -7.13 6.30
N ASN A 171 -6.50 -6.98 7.59
CA ASN A 171 -5.91 -8.03 8.43
C ASN A 171 -4.64 -8.65 7.82
N VAL A 172 -3.81 -7.81 7.18
CA VAL A 172 -2.53 -8.26 6.61
C VAL A 172 -1.49 -8.28 7.72
N GLU A 173 -0.97 -9.46 8.00
CA GLU A 173 0.03 -9.66 9.05
C GLU A 173 1.45 -9.43 8.52
N ALA A 174 2.29 -8.83 9.36
CA ALA A 174 3.73 -8.79 9.13
C ALA A 174 4.37 -10.16 9.41
N ASN A 175 5.49 -10.45 8.78
CA ASN A 175 6.22 -11.69 8.98
C ASN A 175 6.74 -11.87 10.42
N LEU A 176 7.02 -10.76 11.10
CA LEU A 176 7.38 -10.72 12.51
C LEU A 176 6.49 -9.73 13.25
N THR A 177 6.21 -10.01 14.52
CA THR A 177 5.47 -9.10 15.40
C THR A 177 6.33 -7.94 15.93
N GLU A 178 7.63 -8.05 15.76
CA GLU A 178 8.62 -7.06 16.19
C GLU A 178 8.65 -5.86 15.26
N THR A 179 8.81 -4.67 15.82
CA THR A 179 9.08 -3.46 15.04
C THR A 179 10.47 -3.55 14.42
N LEU A 180 10.52 -3.54 13.11
CA LEU A 180 11.79 -3.56 12.38
C LEU A 180 12.45 -2.17 12.40
N PRO A 181 13.75 -2.07 12.77
CA PRO A 181 14.50 -0.85 12.61
C PRO A 181 14.62 -0.46 11.13
N TYR A 182 14.74 0.83 10.85
CA TYR A 182 14.92 1.30 9.48
C TYR A 182 16.08 0.58 8.78
N GLY A 183 15.85 0.10 7.56
CA GLY A 183 16.84 -0.63 6.77
C GLY A 183 17.05 -2.09 7.17
N VAL A 184 16.28 -2.59 8.13
CA VAL A 184 16.17 -4.03 8.42
C VAL A 184 14.90 -4.55 7.78
N THR A 185 14.97 -5.70 7.13
CA THR A 185 13.83 -6.38 6.52
C THR A 185 13.73 -7.81 6.97
N VAL A 186 12.55 -8.36 6.83
CA VAL A 186 12.30 -9.78 7.03
C VAL A 186 11.52 -10.34 5.85
N SER A 187 11.93 -11.50 5.39
CA SER A 187 11.12 -12.34 4.51
C SER A 187 10.95 -13.72 5.11
N LYS A 188 9.85 -14.38 4.77
CA LYS A 188 9.49 -15.69 5.31
C LYS A 188 9.38 -16.73 4.21
N ARG A 189 9.77 -17.94 4.49
CA ARG A 189 9.44 -19.12 3.69
C ARG A 189 8.65 -20.07 4.56
N SER A 190 7.39 -20.27 4.21
CA SER A 190 6.48 -21.13 4.96
C SER A 190 6.79 -22.58 4.70
N GLY A 191 6.91 -23.33 5.79
CA GLY A 191 7.03 -24.79 5.78
C GLY A 191 5.66 -25.48 5.69
N LYS A 192 5.64 -26.79 5.89
CA LYS A 192 4.39 -27.56 5.94
C LYS A 192 3.56 -27.24 7.19
N GLU A 193 4.21 -26.98 8.30
CA GLU A 193 3.62 -26.52 9.54
C GLU A 193 4.26 -25.18 9.92
N GLN A 194 3.56 -24.36 10.67
CA GLN A 194 4.04 -23.02 11.07
C GLN A 194 5.40 -23.07 11.82
N LYS A 195 5.66 -24.13 12.55
CA LYS A 195 6.97 -24.35 13.21
C LYS A 195 8.12 -24.54 12.23
N ASP A 196 7.82 -24.90 10.97
CA ASP A 196 8.81 -25.11 9.92
C ASP A 196 9.12 -23.82 9.14
N ASP A 197 8.48 -22.70 9.51
CA ASP A 197 8.68 -21.40 8.87
C ASP A 197 10.13 -20.93 9.09
N VAL A 198 10.77 -20.50 8.01
CA VAL A 198 12.13 -19.97 8.03
C VAL A 198 12.09 -18.48 7.71
N TYR A 199 12.71 -17.69 8.57
CA TYR A 199 12.78 -16.24 8.46
C TYR A 199 14.18 -15.81 8.03
N PHE A 200 14.24 -14.89 7.08
CA PHE A 200 15.46 -14.26 6.60
C PHE A 200 15.45 -12.81 7.06
N LEU A 201 16.20 -12.51 8.09
CA LEU A 201 16.33 -11.18 8.64
C LEU A 201 17.58 -10.52 8.06
N GLN A 202 17.43 -9.37 7.40
CA GLN A 202 18.51 -8.74 6.62
C GLN A 202 18.70 -7.29 7.04
N ASN A 203 19.93 -6.91 7.35
CA ASN A 203 20.32 -5.53 7.62
C ASN A 203 20.95 -4.91 6.36
N PHE A 204 20.30 -3.95 5.74
CA PHE A 204 20.79 -3.20 4.57
C PHE A 204 21.55 -1.93 4.96
N ASN A 205 21.73 -1.66 6.25
CA ASN A 205 22.47 -0.49 6.71
C ASN A 205 23.99 -0.70 6.61
N ARG A 206 24.70 0.43 6.43
CA ARG A 206 26.18 0.50 6.46
C ARG A 206 26.77 0.52 7.88
N HIS A 207 25.93 0.24 8.89
CA HIS A 207 26.32 0.21 10.30
C HIS A 207 25.53 -0.90 11.02
N PRO A 208 26.04 -1.40 12.14
CA PRO A 208 25.30 -2.34 12.96
C PRO A 208 23.99 -1.72 13.48
N VAL A 209 22.97 -2.56 13.60
CA VAL A 209 21.63 -2.16 14.08
C VAL A 209 21.22 -3.07 15.21
N LYS A 210 20.72 -2.46 16.29
CA LYS A 210 20.12 -3.18 17.42
C LYS A 210 18.63 -3.38 17.18
N MET A 211 18.14 -4.58 17.41
CA MET A 211 16.71 -4.89 17.46
C MET A 211 16.39 -5.82 18.63
N VAL A 212 15.11 -5.96 18.93
CA VAL A 212 14.62 -6.83 19.99
C VAL A 212 13.76 -7.92 19.35
N LEU A 213 14.04 -9.16 19.69
CA LEU A 213 13.20 -10.32 19.36
C LEU A 213 12.34 -10.65 20.58
N ASN A 214 11.02 -10.65 20.41
CA ASN A 214 10.07 -10.94 21.49
C ASN A 214 9.96 -12.46 21.74
N GLU A 215 10.33 -13.23 20.72
CA GLU A 215 10.29 -14.69 20.77
C GLU A 215 11.69 -15.31 20.68
N CYS A 216 11.75 -16.62 20.82
CA CYS A 216 12.98 -17.38 20.78
C CYS A 216 13.14 -18.04 19.40
N TYR A 217 14.27 -17.81 18.77
CA TYR A 217 14.62 -18.37 17.45
C TYR A 217 15.95 -19.12 17.53
N THR A 218 16.14 -20.07 16.64
CA THR A 218 17.42 -20.71 16.37
C THR A 218 18.00 -20.15 15.08
N ASN A 219 19.22 -19.62 15.11
CA ASN A 219 19.96 -19.27 13.90
C ASN A 219 20.38 -20.57 13.18
N LEU A 220 19.83 -20.80 12.00
CA LEU A 220 20.05 -22.05 11.26
C LEU A 220 21.46 -22.17 10.63
N ILE A 221 22.28 -21.12 10.71
CA ILE A 221 23.65 -21.13 10.19
C ILE A 221 24.65 -21.39 11.32
N THR A 222 24.40 -20.84 12.52
CA THR A 222 25.36 -20.88 13.63
C THR A 222 24.89 -21.75 14.79
N ASP A 223 23.66 -22.27 14.75
CA ASP A 223 22.96 -22.98 15.82
C ASP A 223 22.79 -22.19 17.13
N GLU A 224 23.07 -20.89 17.10
CA GLU A 224 22.88 -20.00 18.25
C GLU A 224 21.40 -19.73 18.51
N ILE A 225 21.08 -19.59 19.80
CA ILE A 225 19.75 -19.15 20.21
C ILE A 225 19.69 -17.63 20.21
N LEU A 226 18.73 -17.09 19.48
CA LEU A 226 18.45 -15.67 19.36
C LEU A 226 17.19 -15.34 20.15
N THR A 227 17.31 -14.45 21.12
CA THR A 227 16.18 -13.94 21.91
C THR A 227 16.53 -12.60 22.54
N GLY A 228 15.51 -11.78 22.83
CA GLY A 228 15.73 -10.47 23.43
C GLY A 228 16.52 -9.54 22.49
N SER A 229 17.47 -8.82 23.06
CA SER A 229 18.24 -7.81 22.30
C SER A 229 19.37 -8.45 21.49
N ILE A 230 19.32 -8.30 20.19
CA ILE A 230 20.37 -8.74 19.26
C ILE A 230 20.99 -7.53 18.52
N ILE A 231 22.22 -7.70 18.04
CA ILE A 231 22.90 -6.72 17.18
C ILE A 231 23.16 -7.39 15.84
N MET A 232 22.55 -6.87 14.80
CA MET A 232 22.83 -7.25 13.43
C MET A 232 23.99 -6.42 12.89
N GLN A 233 25.04 -7.08 12.42
CA GLN A 233 26.18 -6.41 11.82
C GLN A 233 25.80 -5.76 10.47
N THR A 234 26.68 -4.88 9.97
CA THR A 234 26.57 -4.28 8.65
C THR A 234 26.35 -5.35 7.59
N TYR A 235 25.28 -5.21 6.79
CA TYR A 235 24.89 -6.15 5.71
C TYR A 235 24.72 -7.61 6.14
N GLN A 236 24.50 -7.87 7.42
CA GLN A 236 24.27 -9.22 7.92
C GLN A 236 22.91 -9.75 7.49
N CYS A 237 22.91 -11.02 7.09
CA CYS A 237 21.71 -11.83 6.99
C CYS A 237 21.72 -12.89 8.09
N ILE A 238 20.60 -13.01 8.81
CA ILE A 238 20.35 -14.07 9.79
C ILE A 238 19.24 -14.95 9.23
N VAL A 239 19.49 -16.24 9.14
CA VAL A 239 18.47 -17.24 8.78
C VAL A 239 18.02 -17.90 10.06
N MET A 240 16.76 -17.74 10.41
CA MET A 240 16.28 -18.21 11.73
C MET A 240 14.94 -18.92 11.63
N GLN A 241 14.71 -19.79 12.59
CA GLN A 241 13.47 -20.54 12.75
C GLN A 241 12.98 -20.39 14.19
N LYS A 242 11.66 -20.29 14.36
CA LYS A 242 11.06 -20.21 15.69
C LYS A 242 11.28 -21.51 16.45
N LYS A 243 11.65 -21.43 17.73
CA LYS A 243 11.95 -22.57 18.59
C LYS A 243 10.69 -23.14 19.22
#